data_9293a08c2fc873415dfecc752690bf5d
#
_entry.id   9293a08c2fc873415dfecc752690bf5d
#
_cell.length_a   1.000
_cell.length_b   1.000
_cell.length_c   1.000
_cell.angle_alpha   90.00
_cell.angle_beta   90.00
_cell.angle_gamma   90.00
#
_symmetry.space_group_name_H-M   'P 1'
#
loop_
_entity.id
_entity.type
_entity.pdbx_description
1 polymer ?
#
loop_
_entity_poly.entity_id
_entity_poly.type
_entity_poly.pdbx_seq_one_letter_code
_entity_poly.pdbx_strand_id
1 'polypeptide(L)'
;MTQQAFDHEVDVLVVGSGGGGMTAALKADAEALDTLIVEKSPQFGGSTALSGGGIWVPGAPSQRRAGYTPQPDDVFTYLKEITGGLVSDERLRAYVDEAPEMMEFLEKSSPWLEFVWKPGYADYYPELPGGSSQGSTINVPAIDLRELGDEERNLLTPLALAPRGIWFAPKDLRLFYQVRQNWRGKAVLVKLIWRMVKAHLFGERMAAIGQSLMARMRLALADHEIPLWLNAPMTELLTDVDGNVVGAVVEREGRPTRIRARRGVVLASGGFDHDMAWRREYLPELEKDWSFGNPASMGDGIRAGEKVGASTDLLDEAWWFPAMCWPDGRLQFMLNERMMPSQFVVNGAGKRFINEAAPYMDFAHAMIAGQRTGVAHIPCWLV
;
A
#
# COMPACT_ATOMS: atom_id res chain seq x y z
N MET A 1 -15.57 37.19 17.69
CA MET A 1 -15.34 36.60 16.35
C MET A 1 -16.52 35.70 16.04
N THR A 2 -17.32 35.99 15.01
CA THR A 2 -18.42 35.15 14.58
C THR A 2 -17.83 33.81 14.17
N GLN A 3 -18.20 32.76 14.87
CA GLN A 3 -17.86 31.38 14.48
C GLN A 3 -18.40 31.15 13.05
N GLN A 4 -17.53 31.02 12.07
CA GLN A 4 -17.95 30.75 10.72
C GLN A 4 -18.73 29.42 10.70
N ALA A 5 -19.91 29.43 10.12
CA ALA A 5 -20.77 28.25 10.02
C ALA A 5 -20.05 27.11 9.27
N PHE A 6 -20.36 25.88 9.59
CA PHE A 6 -19.97 24.73 8.81
C PHE A 6 -20.90 24.57 7.60
N ASP A 7 -20.35 24.18 6.46
CA ASP A 7 -21.10 23.98 5.22
C ASP A 7 -21.63 22.53 5.15
N HIS A 8 -20.93 21.59 5.82
CA HIS A 8 -21.28 20.17 5.88
C HIS A 8 -20.93 19.61 7.27
N GLU A 9 -21.69 18.62 7.73
CA GLU A 9 -21.44 17.97 9.02
C GLU A 9 -21.50 16.45 8.85
N VAL A 10 -20.53 15.75 9.49
CA VAL A 10 -20.46 14.29 9.57
C VAL A 10 -20.02 13.87 10.97
N ASP A 11 -20.11 12.60 11.31
CA ASP A 11 -19.50 12.09 12.54
C ASP A 11 -17.99 11.90 12.37
N VAL A 12 -17.60 11.23 11.28
CA VAL A 12 -16.18 10.96 10.98
C VAL A 12 -15.84 11.49 9.59
N LEU A 13 -14.81 12.33 9.53
CA LEU A 13 -14.20 12.75 8.27
C LEU A 13 -12.92 11.96 8.04
N VAL A 14 -12.84 11.23 6.92
CA VAL A 14 -11.65 10.49 6.53
C VAL A 14 -10.92 11.23 5.40
N VAL A 15 -9.65 11.54 5.60
CA VAL A 15 -8.81 12.23 4.62
C VAL A 15 -7.87 11.22 3.95
N GLY A 16 -8.15 10.93 2.69
CA GLY A 16 -7.43 9.98 1.85
C GLY A 16 -8.20 8.69 1.58
N SER A 17 -8.17 8.24 0.34
CA SER A 17 -8.92 7.10 -0.19
C SER A 17 -8.06 5.85 -0.41
N GLY A 18 -6.91 5.74 0.26
CA GLY A 18 -6.09 4.53 0.29
C GLY A 18 -6.69 3.42 1.17
N GLY A 19 -6.00 2.28 1.27
CA GLY A 19 -6.49 1.13 2.03
C GLY A 19 -6.85 1.45 3.48
N GLY A 20 -6.02 2.24 4.18
CA GLY A 20 -6.31 2.65 5.56
C GLY A 20 -7.54 3.54 5.69
N GLY A 21 -7.69 4.51 4.77
CA GLY A 21 -8.85 5.42 4.78
C GLY A 21 -10.17 4.70 4.52
N MET A 22 -10.21 3.84 3.50
CA MET A 22 -11.43 3.07 3.20
C MET A 22 -11.77 2.06 4.31
N THR A 23 -10.76 1.45 4.95
CA THR A 23 -10.98 0.57 6.12
C THR A 23 -11.57 1.35 7.29
N ALA A 24 -11.03 2.54 7.59
CA ALA A 24 -11.53 3.39 8.66
C ALA A 24 -12.99 3.82 8.40
N ALA A 25 -13.31 4.15 7.16
CA ALA A 25 -14.67 4.56 6.78
C ALA A 25 -15.67 3.41 6.93
N LEU A 26 -15.34 2.19 6.45
CA LEU A 26 -16.19 1.01 6.65
C LEU A 26 -16.40 0.70 8.13
N LYS A 27 -15.34 0.86 8.95
CA LYS A 27 -15.47 0.62 10.39
C LYS A 27 -16.33 1.67 11.07
N ALA A 28 -16.20 2.94 10.71
CA ALA A 28 -17.03 4.02 11.25
C ALA A 28 -18.51 3.84 10.88
N ASP A 29 -18.79 3.48 9.64
CA ASP A 29 -20.15 3.17 9.18
C ASP A 29 -20.77 1.98 9.93
N ALA A 30 -20.02 0.92 10.17
CA ALA A 30 -20.47 -0.23 10.96
C ALA A 30 -20.84 0.12 12.43
N GLU A 31 -20.30 1.24 12.94
CA GLU A 31 -20.68 1.81 14.24
C GLU A 31 -21.84 2.84 14.12
N ALA A 32 -22.52 2.85 12.97
CA ALA A 32 -23.61 3.78 12.62
C ALA A 32 -23.21 5.26 12.71
N LEU A 33 -21.96 5.57 12.37
CA LEU A 33 -21.42 6.92 12.30
C LEU A 33 -21.52 7.45 10.86
N ASP A 34 -22.13 8.64 10.71
CA ASP A 34 -22.16 9.34 9.43
C ASP A 34 -20.72 9.67 8.98
N THR A 35 -20.31 9.15 7.83
CA THR A 35 -18.89 9.12 7.42
C THR A 35 -18.74 9.67 6.01
N LEU A 36 -17.71 10.51 5.81
CA LEU A 36 -17.33 11.05 4.52
C LEU A 36 -15.83 10.82 4.29
N ILE A 37 -15.47 10.34 3.09
CA ILE A 37 -14.10 10.29 2.63
C ILE A 37 -13.84 11.46 1.67
N VAL A 38 -12.73 12.18 1.87
CA VAL A 38 -12.24 13.21 0.95
C VAL A 38 -10.89 12.78 0.36
N GLU A 39 -10.75 12.92 -0.95
CA GLU A 39 -9.54 12.59 -1.70
C GLU A 39 -9.13 13.77 -2.57
N LYS A 40 -7.87 14.19 -2.47
CA LYS A 40 -7.39 15.35 -3.25
C LYS A 40 -7.23 15.06 -4.74
N SER A 41 -6.92 13.82 -5.06
CA SER A 41 -6.72 13.34 -6.43
C SER A 41 -8.07 13.18 -7.17
N PRO A 42 -8.08 13.27 -8.52
CA PRO A 42 -9.22 12.82 -9.31
C PRO A 42 -9.40 11.32 -9.31
N GLN A 43 -8.48 10.57 -8.73
CA GLN A 43 -8.49 9.11 -8.67
C GLN A 43 -8.34 8.62 -7.24
N PHE A 44 -9.14 7.60 -6.87
CA PHE A 44 -9.07 6.94 -5.57
C PHE A 44 -8.07 5.77 -5.57
N GLY A 45 -7.70 5.33 -4.38
CA GLY A 45 -6.90 4.14 -4.15
C GLY A 45 -5.50 4.38 -3.62
N GLY A 46 -4.97 5.61 -3.77
CA GLY A 46 -3.65 5.98 -3.24
C GLY A 46 -2.53 5.03 -3.65
N SER A 47 -1.43 5.03 -2.93
CA SER A 47 -0.31 4.10 -3.17
C SER A 47 -0.71 2.63 -3.02
N THR A 48 -1.81 2.33 -2.32
CA THR A 48 -2.35 0.97 -2.20
C THR A 48 -2.74 0.40 -3.56
N ALA A 49 -3.36 1.20 -4.45
CA ALA A 49 -3.73 0.77 -5.80
C ALA A 49 -2.51 0.44 -6.67
N LEU A 50 -1.36 1.06 -6.39
CA LEU A 50 -0.10 0.86 -7.13
C LEU A 50 0.74 -0.29 -6.56
N SER A 51 0.38 -0.81 -5.39
CA SER A 51 1.14 -1.80 -4.63
C SER A 51 0.94 -3.24 -5.15
N GLY A 52 1.75 -4.17 -4.63
CA GLY A 52 1.56 -5.61 -4.82
C GLY A 52 0.30 -6.17 -4.13
N GLY A 53 -0.46 -5.37 -3.39
CA GLY A 53 -1.73 -5.74 -2.75
C GLY A 53 -1.61 -6.82 -1.68
N GLY A 54 -0.39 -7.17 -1.27
CA GLY A 54 -0.16 -8.10 -0.18
C GLY A 54 -0.34 -7.41 1.17
N ILE A 55 -1.06 -8.04 2.08
CA ILE A 55 -1.24 -7.59 3.45
C ILE A 55 -0.68 -8.67 4.36
N TRP A 56 0.24 -8.31 5.26
CA TRP A 56 0.81 -9.25 6.21
C TRP A 56 -0.01 -9.25 7.50
N VAL A 57 -0.80 -10.28 7.72
CA VAL A 57 -1.66 -10.40 8.91
C VAL A 57 -1.60 -11.83 9.44
N PRO A 58 -0.71 -12.11 10.39
CA PRO A 58 -0.68 -13.40 11.07
C PRO A 58 -1.99 -13.67 11.81
N GLY A 59 -2.54 -14.88 11.62
CA GLY A 59 -3.82 -15.24 12.22
C GLY A 59 -5.06 -14.76 11.45
N ALA A 60 -4.89 -14.25 10.22
CA ALA A 60 -6.01 -13.85 9.37
C ALA A 60 -7.04 -15.00 9.18
N PRO A 61 -8.33 -14.69 8.99
CA PRO A 61 -9.38 -15.70 8.83
C PRO A 61 -9.08 -16.74 7.73
N SER A 62 -8.50 -16.31 6.62
CA SER A 62 -8.11 -17.22 5.52
C SER A 62 -7.01 -18.20 5.91
N GLN A 63 -6.10 -17.85 6.81
CA GLN A 63 -5.11 -18.77 7.37
C GLN A 63 -5.77 -19.78 8.31
N ARG A 64 -6.63 -19.32 9.22
CA ARG A 64 -7.38 -20.18 10.15
C ARG A 64 -8.24 -21.21 9.39
N ARG A 65 -8.92 -20.78 8.32
CA ARG A 65 -9.67 -21.68 7.43
C ARG A 65 -8.79 -22.74 6.75
N ALA A 66 -7.53 -22.41 6.48
CA ALA A 66 -6.56 -23.33 5.89
C ALA A 66 -5.85 -24.22 6.94
N GLY A 67 -6.20 -24.12 8.22
CA GLY A 67 -5.61 -24.89 9.30
C GLY A 67 -4.25 -24.38 9.80
N TYR A 68 -3.89 -23.14 9.45
CA TYR A 68 -2.64 -22.50 9.90
C TYR A 68 -2.95 -21.33 10.83
N THR A 69 -2.49 -21.42 12.07
CA THR A 69 -2.71 -20.39 13.09
C THR A 69 -1.39 -20.09 13.80
N PRO A 70 -0.69 -19.01 13.41
CA PRO A 70 0.47 -18.52 14.13
C PRO A 70 0.12 -18.19 15.57
N GLN A 71 1.05 -18.47 16.51
CA GLN A 71 0.85 -18.12 17.92
C GLN A 71 1.10 -16.61 18.10
N PRO A 72 0.20 -15.87 18.77
CA PRO A 72 0.35 -14.43 18.96
C PRO A 72 1.68 -14.02 19.60
N ASP A 73 2.19 -14.79 20.56
CA ASP A 73 3.46 -14.48 21.21
C ASP A 73 4.68 -14.70 20.32
N ASP A 74 4.63 -15.67 19.39
CA ASP A 74 5.66 -15.83 18.36
C ASP A 74 5.66 -14.65 17.40
N VAL A 75 4.47 -14.22 16.96
CA VAL A 75 4.31 -13.04 16.08
C VAL A 75 4.82 -11.77 16.77
N PHE A 76 4.49 -11.58 18.04
CA PHE A 76 4.97 -10.45 18.83
C PHE A 76 6.51 -10.47 18.94
N THR A 77 7.08 -11.63 19.22
CA THR A 77 8.54 -11.81 19.29
C THR A 77 9.21 -11.45 17.96
N TYR A 78 8.66 -11.94 16.86
CA TYR A 78 9.15 -11.64 15.52
C TYR A 78 9.11 -10.12 15.23
N LEU A 79 7.98 -9.47 15.49
CA LEU A 79 7.85 -8.03 15.28
C LEU A 79 8.82 -7.23 16.13
N LYS A 80 9.04 -7.64 17.37
CA LYS A 80 10.01 -6.99 18.28
C LYS A 80 11.44 -7.10 17.77
N GLU A 81 11.83 -8.27 17.25
CA GLU A 81 13.14 -8.49 16.64
C GLU A 81 13.35 -7.60 15.40
N ILE A 82 12.40 -7.60 14.46
CA ILE A 82 12.55 -6.87 13.19
C ILE A 82 12.44 -5.35 13.33
N THR A 83 11.75 -4.86 14.36
CA THR A 83 11.62 -3.42 14.62
C THR A 83 12.77 -2.86 15.46
N GLY A 84 13.59 -3.72 16.06
CA GLY A 84 14.77 -3.29 16.81
C GLY A 84 14.50 -2.32 17.96
N GLY A 85 13.27 -2.33 18.51
CA GLY A 85 12.85 -1.43 19.59
C GLY A 85 12.40 -0.04 19.15
N LEU A 86 12.31 0.22 17.85
CA LEU A 86 11.80 1.49 17.30
C LEU A 86 10.28 1.65 17.50
N VAL A 87 9.57 0.55 17.73
CA VAL A 87 8.13 0.53 17.97
C VAL A 87 7.85 0.06 19.37
N SER A 88 6.96 0.73 20.11
CA SER A 88 6.61 0.33 21.48
C SER A 88 5.94 -1.05 21.53
N ASP A 89 6.19 -1.79 22.59
CA ASP A 89 5.59 -3.11 22.83
C ASP A 89 4.04 -3.05 22.80
N GLU A 90 3.46 -1.95 23.28
CA GLU A 90 2.01 -1.72 23.25
C GLU A 90 1.47 -1.68 21.81
N ARG A 91 2.13 -0.95 20.90
CA ARG A 91 1.74 -0.87 19.48
C ARG A 91 1.92 -2.21 18.77
N LEU A 92 3.02 -2.93 19.08
CA LEU A 92 3.24 -4.26 18.49
C LEU A 92 2.16 -5.23 18.96
N ARG A 93 1.78 -5.21 20.25
CA ARG A 93 0.74 -6.06 20.79
C ARG A 93 -0.63 -5.72 20.19
N ALA A 94 -0.98 -4.44 20.10
CA ALA A 94 -2.21 -4.00 19.46
C ALA A 94 -2.29 -4.51 17.99
N TYR A 95 -1.19 -4.45 17.23
CA TYR A 95 -1.17 -4.99 15.88
C TYR A 95 -1.42 -6.51 15.84
N VAL A 96 -0.78 -7.26 16.73
CA VAL A 96 -0.91 -8.72 16.79
C VAL A 96 -2.35 -9.14 17.11
N ASP A 97 -2.98 -8.43 18.03
CA ASP A 97 -4.29 -8.78 18.54
C ASP A 97 -5.42 -8.29 17.60
N GLU A 98 -5.32 -7.05 17.10
CA GLU A 98 -6.41 -6.39 16.37
C GLU A 98 -6.35 -6.59 14.85
N ALA A 99 -5.18 -6.82 14.25
CA ALA A 99 -5.12 -6.97 12.79
C ALA A 99 -5.90 -8.18 12.25
N PRO A 100 -5.91 -9.36 12.90
CA PRO A 100 -6.80 -10.46 12.52
C PRO A 100 -8.28 -10.13 12.65
N GLU A 101 -8.67 -9.37 13.68
CA GLU A 101 -10.05 -8.94 13.91
C GLU A 101 -10.50 -7.94 12.85
N MET A 102 -9.63 -6.99 12.47
CA MET A 102 -9.87 -6.07 11.35
C MET A 102 -10.15 -6.85 10.05
N MET A 103 -9.35 -7.89 9.77
CA MET A 103 -9.57 -8.71 8.56
C MET A 103 -10.88 -9.48 8.61
N GLU A 104 -11.25 -10.00 9.77
CA GLU A 104 -12.54 -10.66 9.98
C GLU A 104 -13.72 -9.69 9.79
N PHE A 105 -13.58 -8.47 10.32
CA PHE A 105 -14.53 -7.40 10.12
C PHE A 105 -14.69 -7.08 8.62
N LEU A 106 -13.59 -6.88 7.88
CA LEU A 106 -13.65 -6.58 6.46
C LEU A 106 -14.31 -7.70 5.65
N GLU A 107 -13.97 -8.97 5.90
CA GLU A 107 -14.63 -10.11 5.22
C GLU A 107 -16.14 -10.18 5.49
N LYS A 108 -16.59 -9.73 6.67
CA LYS A 108 -18.01 -9.71 7.04
C LYS A 108 -18.75 -8.50 6.51
N SER A 109 -18.08 -7.38 6.29
CA SER A 109 -18.72 -6.12 5.89
C SER A 109 -19.22 -6.13 4.45
N SER A 110 -18.56 -6.89 3.54
CA SER A 110 -19.01 -6.93 2.15
C SER A 110 -18.56 -8.21 1.45
N PRO A 111 -19.38 -8.78 0.56
CA PRO A 111 -19.01 -9.96 -0.24
C PRO A 111 -17.87 -9.69 -1.22
N TRP A 112 -17.56 -8.42 -1.50
CA TRP A 112 -16.42 -8.05 -2.31
C TRP A 112 -15.08 -8.27 -1.60
N LEU A 113 -15.04 -8.27 -0.27
CA LEU A 113 -13.83 -8.31 0.55
C LEU A 113 -13.46 -9.75 0.95
N GLU A 114 -13.14 -10.56 -0.06
CA GLU A 114 -12.58 -11.89 0.12
C GLU A 114 -11.06 -11.83 0.15
N PHE A 115 -10.44 -12.40 1.19
CA PHE A 115 -9.00 -12.49 1.32
C PHE A 115 -8.52 -13.93 1.28
N VAL A 116 -7.41 -14.16 0.59
CA VAL A 116 -6.82 -15.47 0.36
C VAL A 116 -5.40 -15.50 0.89
N TRP A 117 -5.12 -16.43 1.78
CA TRP A 117 -3.77 -16.68 2.26
C TRP A 117 -2.87 -17.23 1.14
N LYS A 118 -1.59 -16.84 1.19
CA LYS A 118 -0.56 -17.25 0.24
C LYS A 118 0.48 -18.14 0.93
N PRO A 119 0.19 -19.44 1.13
CA PRO A 119 1.07 -20.35 1.83
C PRO A 119 2.42 -20.50 1.11
N GLY A 120 3.52 -20.54 1.91
CA GLY A 120 4.87 -20.66 1.39
C GLY A 120 5.45 -19.35 0.82
N TYR A 121 4.76 -18.22 1.02
CA TYR A 121 5.37 -16.90 0.84
C TYR A 121 5.94 -16.48 2.20
N ALA A 122 7.16 -16.96 2.47
CA ALA A 122 7.84 -16.79 3.75
C ALA A 122 7.86 -15.33 4.22
N ASP A 123 7.91 -15.13 5.52
CA ASP A 123 8.22 -13.82 6.11
C ASP A 123 9.60 -13.34 5.63
N TYR A 124 9.89 -12.06 5.72
CA TYR A 124 11.16 -11.53 5.22
C TYR A 124 12.39 -12.07 5.96
N TYR A 125 12.22 -12.43 7.22
CA TYR A 125 13.26 -12.98 8.07
C TYR A 125 12.75 -14.27 8.75
N PRO A 126 12.49 -15.34 7.97
CA PRO A 126 11.87 -16.55 8.51
C PRO A 126 12.75 -17.31 9.49
N GLU A 127 14.05 -16.97 9.53
CA GLU A 127 15.07 -17.53 10.44
C GLU A 127 15.09 -16.87 11.82
N LEU A 128 14.48 -15.70 11.99
CA LEU A 128 14.40 -15.02 13.28
C LEU A 128 13.38 -15.69 14.22
N PRO A 129 13.53 -15.52 15.54
CA PRO A 129 12.54 -15.99 16.51
C PRO A 129 11.12 -15.54 16.14
N GLY A 130 10.19 -16.48 16.06
CA GLY A 130 8.80 -16.23 15.67
C GLY A 130 8.56 -16.04 14.17
N GLY A 131 9.62 -16.00 13.32
CA GLY A 131 9.49 -15.95 11.88
C GLY A 131 8.96 -17.23 11.26
N SER A 132 8.27 -17.15 10.13
CA SER A 132 7.60 -18.27 9.49
C SER A 132 7.98 -18.44 8.02
N SER A 133 8.38 -19.66 7.65
CA SER A 133 8.56 -20.07 6.25
C SER A 133 7.23 -20.22 5.50
N GLN A 134 6.12 -20.41 6.21
CA GLN A 134 4.79 -20.43 5.61
C GLN A 134 4.30 -19.01 5.28
N GLY A 135 4.74 -18.02 6.07
CA GLY A 135 4.40 -16.63 5.96
C GLY A 135 2.94 -16.32 6.28
N SER A 136 2.66 -15.05 6.43
CA SER A 136 1.32 -14.56 6.82
C SER A 136 0.74 -13.55 5.82
N THR A 137 1.24 -13.53 4.60
CA THR A 137 0.73 -12.64 3.55
C THR A 137 -0.58 -13.16 2.98
N ILE A 138 -1.57 -12.29 2.94
CA ILE A 138 -2.86 -12.50 2.29
C ILE A 138 -3.00 -11.54 1.10
N ASN A 139 -3.81 -11.90 0.13
CA ASN A 139 -4.13 -11.09 -1.04
C ASN A 139 -5.62 -11.19 -1.35
N VAL A 140 -6.13 -10.32 -2.21
CA VAL A 140 -7.47 -10.44 -2.79
C VAL A 140 -7.42 -11.17 -4.14
N PRO A 141 -8.48 -11.91 -4.54
CA PRO A 141 -8.63 -12.44 -5.89
C PRO A 141 -8.68 -11.33 -6.93
N ALA A 142 -8.33 -11.63 -8.19
CA ALA A 142 -8.53 -10.70 -9.29
C ALA A 142 -10.02 -10.37 -9.46
N ILE A 143 -10.31 -9.15 -9.95
CA ILE A 143 -11.67 -8.65 -10.21
C ILE A 143 -11.76 -8.10 -11.63
N ASP A 144 -12.93 -8.15 -12.23
CA ASP A 144 -13.21 -7.41 -13.46
C ASP A 144 -13.58 -5.96 -13.10
N LEU A 145 -12.80 -5.00 -13.55
CA LEU A 145 -13.02 -3.59 -13.24
C LEU A 145 -14.34 -3.03 -13.78
N ARG A 146 -15.00 -3.74 -14.70
CA ARG A 146 -16.34 -3.38 -15.17
C ARG A 146 -17.38 -3.40 -14.05
N GLU A 147 -17.14 -4.12 -12.95
CA GLU A 147 -17.98 -4.09 -11.75
C GLU A 147 -18.04 -2.68 -11.12
N LEU A 148 -17.01 -1.86 -11.31
CA LEU A 148 -17.01 -0.45 -10.86
C LEU A 148 -17.91 0.46 -11.71
N GLY A 149 -18.38 0.01 -12.89
CA GLY A 149 -19.13 0.85 -13.80
C GLY A 149 -18.36 2.11 -14.21
N ASP A 150 -19.01 3.27 -14.14
CA ASP A 150 -18.40 4.55 -14.49
C ASP A 150 -17.23 4.97 -13.59
N GLU A 151 -17.12 4.41 -12.40
CA GLU A 151 -16.05 4.72 -11.45
C GLU A 151 -14.72 4.04 -11.78
N GLU A 152 -14.70 3.10 -12.71
CA GLU A 152 -13.44 2.46 -13.16
C GLU A 152 -12.37 3.50 -13.56
N ARG A 153 -12.78 4.56 -14.25
CA ARG A 153 -11.88 5.67 -14.66
C ARG A 153 -11.26 6.43 -13.49
N ASN A 154 -11.90 6.37 -12.33
CA ASN A 154 -11.48 7.04 -11.10
C ASN A 154 -10.56 6.18 -10.24
N LEU A 155 -10.30 4.93 -10.62
CA LEU A 155 -9.30 4.09 -9.93
C LEU A 155 -7.89 4.47 -10.39
N LEU A 156 -7.01 4.73 -9.43
CA LEU A 156 -5.61 5.03 -9.74
C LEU A 156 -4.93 3.82 -10.39
N THR A 157 -4.36 4.06 -11.57
CA THR A 157 -3.72 3.02 -12.38
C THR A 157 -2.21 3.17 -12.41
N PRO A 158 -1.43 2.06 -12.34
CA PRO A 158 0.02 2.11 -12.49
C PRO A 158 0.43 2.69 -13.85
N LEU A 159 1.55 3.43 -13.88
CA LEU A 159 2.12 3.98 -15.12
C LEU A 159 2.48 2.90 -16.16
N ALA A 160 2.89 1.72 -15.69
CA ALA A 160 3.19 0.55 -16.53
C ALA A 160 2.05 -0.45 -16.45
N LEU A 161 1.06 -0.32 -17.31
CA LEU A 161 -0.02 -1.30 -17.42
C LEU A 161 0.48 -2.56 -18.13
N ALA A 162 0.20 -3.72 -17.54
CA ALA A 162 0.29 -4.97 -18.29
C ALA A 162 -0.74 -4.96 -19.44
N PRO A 163 -0.43 -5.56 -20.60
CA PRO A 163 -1.41 -5.70 -21.66
C PRO A 163 -2.70 -6.36 -21.17
N ARG A 164 -3.85 -5.98 -21.77
CA ARG A 164 -5.16 -6.53 -21.39
C ARG A 164 -5.14 -8.05 -21.33
N GLY A 165 -5.67 -8.61 -20.25
CA GLY A 165 -5.73 -10.06 -20.04
C GLY A 165 -4.44 -10.66 -19.45
N ILE A 166 -3.37 -9.90 -19.29
CA ILE A 166 -2.16 -10.37 -18.60
C ILE A 166 -2.28 -10.01 -17.12
N TRP A 167 -2.62 -11.00 -16.32
CA TRP A 167 -2.52 -10.95 -14.88
C TRP A 167 -2.06 -12.32 -14.36
N PHE A 168 -1.25 -12.32 -13.32
CA PHE A 168 -0.70 -13.53 -12.75
C PHE A 168 -1.35 -13.84 -11.40
N ALA A 169 -1.90 -15.03 -11.26
CA ALA A 169 -2.05 -15.58 -9.92
C ALA A 169 -0.64 -15.87 -9.36
N PRO A 170 -0.41 -15.74 -8.04
CA PRO A 170 0.91 -15.93 -7.44
C PRO A 170 1.62 -17.23 -7.85
N LYS A 171 0.86 -18.34 -7.95
CA LYS A 171 1.36 -19.64 -8.41
C LYS A 171 1.74 -19.69 -9.90
N ASP A 172 1.07 -18.88 -10.72
CA ASP A 172 1.30 -18.83 -12.16
C ASP A 172 2.62 -18.10 -12.48
N LEU A 173 2.99 -17.07 -11.72
CA LEU A 173 4.21 -16.28 -11.95
C LEU A 173 5.47 -17.13 -11.84
N ARG A 174 5.61 -17.93 -10.77
CA ARG A 174 6.77 -18.82 -10.60
C ARG A 174 6.89 -19.84 -11.74
N LEU A 175 5.77 -20.41 -12.20
CA LEU A 175 5.75 -21.35 -13.31
C LEU A 175 6.03 -20.65 -14.65
N PHE A 176 5.63 -19.40 -14.82
CA PHE A 176 5.91 -18.61 -16.01
C PHE A 176 7.42 -18.41 -16.22
N TYR A 177 8.19 -18.13 -15.17
CA TYR A 177 9.66 -18.07 -15.27
C TYR A 177 10.30 -19.38 -15.73
N GLN A 178 9.60 -20.51 -15.55
CA GLN A 178 10.05 -21.84 -15.95
C GLN A 178 9.47 -22.32 -17.31
N VAL A 179 8.88 -21.40 -18.08
CA VAL A 179 8.20 -21.73 -19.34
C VAL A 179 9.08 -22.50 -20.34
N ARG A 180 10.38 -22.24 -20.35
CA ARG A 180 11.34 -22.95 -21.20
C ARG A 180 11.77 -24.30 -20.65
N GLN A 181 11.60 -24.54 -19.35
CA GLN A 181 12.18 -25.67 -18.63
C GLN A 181 11.19 -26.83 -18.41
N ASN A 182 9.90 -26.53 -18.29
CA ASN A 182 8.91 -27.56 -17.98
C ASN A 182 7.53 -27.34 -18.64
N TRP A 183 6.75 -28.43 -18.74
CA TRP A 183 5.42 -28.41 -19.35
C TRP A 183 4.39 -27.61 -18.55
N ARG A 184 4.53 -27.50 -17.23
CA ARG A 184 3.64 -26.71 -16.39
C ARG A 184 3.79 -25.22 -16.70
N GLY A 185 5.03 -24.76 -16.94
CA GLY A 185 5.27 -23.38 -17.40
C GLY A 185 4.63 -23.11 -18.76
N LYS A 186 4.74 -24.07 -19.71
CA LYS A 186 4.08 -23.95 -21.03
C LYS A 186 2.55 -23.90 -20.90
N ALA A 187 1.96 -24.68 -19.99
CA ALA A 187 0.53 -24.61 -19.71
C ALA A 187 0.10 -23.23 -19.16
N VAL A 188 0.93 -22.60 -18.33
CA VAL A 188 0.68 -21.22 -17.87
C VAL A 188 0.70 -20.24 -19.04
N LEU A 189 1.65 -20.37 -19.97
CA LEU A 189 1.69 -19.54 -21.18
C LEU A 189 0.41 -19.67 -22.01
N VAL A 190 -0.05 -20.90 -22.25
CA VAL A 190 -1.31 -21.16 -22.98
C VAL A 190 -2.50 -20.52 -22.24
N LYS A 191 -2.55 -20.66 -20.93
CA LYS A 191 -3.58 -20.02 -20.08
C LYS A 191 -3.55 -18.50 -20.20
N LEU A 192 -2.38 -17.87 -20.23
CA LEU A 192 -2.23 -16.42 -20.43
C LEU A 192 -2.71 -15.98 -21.81
N ILE A 193 -2.31 -16.71 -22.87
CA ILE A 193 -2.77 -16.41 -24.23
C ILE A 193 -4.30 -16.50 -24.29
N TRP A 194 -4.90 -17.55 -23.72
CA TRP A 194 -6.35 -17.69 -23.66
C TRP A 194 -7.04 -16.56 -22.90
N ARG A 195 -6.47 -16.11 -21.77
CA ARG A 195 -6.95 -14.95 -21.03
C ARG A 195 -6.90 -13.67 -21.87
N MET A 196 -5.82 -13.45 -22.61
CA MET A 196 -5.70 -12.32 -23.53
C MET A 196 -6.77 -12.35 -24.63
N VAL A 197 -6.96 -13.51 -25.27
CA VAL A 197 -7.99 -13.71 -26.28
C VAL A 197 -9.38 -13.43 -25.70
N LYS A 198 -9.68 -13.99 -24.53
CA LYS A 198 -10.95 -13.79 -23.83
C LYS A 198 -11.18 -12.32 -23.48
N ALA A 199 -10.15 -11.63 -22.94
CA ALA A 199 -10.22 -10.20 -22.62
C ALA A 199 -10.51 -9.34 -23.85
N HIS A 200 -9.93 -9.67 -25.00
CA HIS A 200 -10.20 -8.95 -26.26
C HIS A 200 -11.60 -9.24 -26.83
N LEU A 201 -12.04 -10.53 -26.79
CA LEU A 201 -13.33 -10.92 -27.35
C LEU A 201 -14.51 -10.46 -26.49
N PHE A 202 -14.38 -10.49 -25.18
CA PHE A 202 -15.46 -10.19 -24.23
C PHE A 202 -15.30 -8.87 -23.51
N GLY A 203 -14.27 -8.09 -23.82
CA GLY A 203 -14.00 -6.78 -23.22
C GLY A 203 -13.65 -6.83 -21.73
N GLU A 204 -13.21 -7.99 -21.20
CA GLU A 204 -12.84 -8.14 -19.78
C GLU A 204 -11.68 -7.19 -19.41
N ARG A 205 -11.79 -6.54 -18.25
CA ARG A 205 -10.80 -5.59 -17.70
C ARG A 205 -10.31 -6.08 -16.35
N MET A 206 -9.67 -7.25 -16.37
CA MET A 206 -9.22 -7.89 -15.13
C MET A 206 -8.09 -7.10 -14.47
N ALA A 207 -8.27 -6.80 -13.19
CA ALA A 207 -7.26 -6.27 -12.30
C ALA A 207 -6.89 -7.27 -11.21
N ALA A 208 -5.66 -7.18 -10.72
CA ALA A 208 -5.13 -7.99 -9.63
C ALA A 208 -4.38 -7.11 -8.65
N ILE A 209 -3.84 -7.69 -7.57
CA ILE A 209 -2.99 -7.01 -6.59
C ILE A 209 -3.64 -5.75 -6.01
N GLY A 210 -2.91 -4.64 -5.85
CA GLY A 210 -3.41 -3.41 -5.25
C GLY A 210 -4.62 -2.80 -5.96
N GLN A 211 -4.68 -2.85 -7.29
CA GLN A 211 -5.86 -2.40 -8.02
C GLN A 211 -7.11 -3.22 -7.70
N SER A 212 -6.97 -4.55 -7.63
CA SER A 212 -8.09 -5.40 -7.23
C SER A 212 -8.54 -5.10 -5.80
N LEU A 213 -7.61 -4.89 -4.88
CA LEU A 213 -7.93 -4.53 -3.50
C LEU A 213 -8.74 -3.23 -3.46
N MET A 214 -8.27 -2.18 -4.13
CA MET A 214 -8.95 -0.89 -4.08
C MET A 214 -10.28 -0.87 -4.83
N ALA A 215 -10.40 -1.61 -5.94
CA ALA A 215 -11.68 -1.80 -6.61
C ALA A 215 -12.72 -2.47 -5.70
N ARG A 216 -12.32 -3.53 -5.00
CA ARG A 216 -13.18 -4.25 -4.05
C ARG A 216 -13.57 -3.39 -2.84
N MET A 217 -12.61 -2.63 -2.30
CA MET A 217 -12.89 -1.68 -1.23
C MET A 217 -13.89 -0.60 -1.68
N ARG A 218 -13.74 -0.07 -2.90
CA ARG A 218 -14.68 0.93 -3.45
C ARG A 218 -16.08 0.36 -3.63
N LEU A 219 -16.21 -0.88 -4.11
CA LEU A 219 -17.50 -1.56 -4.20
C LEU A 219 -18.13 -1.76 -2.82
N ALA A 220 -17.34 -2.15 -1.83
CA ALA A 220 -17.82 -2.25 -0.45
C ALA A 220 -18.34 -0.89 0.08
N LEU A 221 -17.60 0.20 -0.15
CA LEU A 221 -18.09 1.54 0.20
C LEU A 221 -19.39 1.91 -0.51
N ALA A 222 -19.57 1.49 -1.77
CA ALA A 222 -20.79 1.73 -2.52
C ALA A 222 -21.97 0.94 -1.97
N ASP A 223 -21.78 -0.34 -1.58
CA ASP A 223 -22.81 -1.15 -0.92
C ASP A 223 -23.30 -0.52 0.40
N HIS A 224 -22.41 0.17 1.10
CA HIS A 224 -22.68 0.89 2.35
C HIS A 224 -23.09 2.36 2.15
N GLU A 225 -23.23 2.82 0.90
CA GLU A 225 -23.58 4.20 0.56
C GLU A 225 -22.64 5.26 1.16
N ILE A 226 -21.40 4.89 1.49
CA ILE A 226 -20.41 5.81 2.06
C ILE A 226 -19.90 6.77 0.97
N PRO A 227 -20.08 8.09 1.12
CA PRO A 227 -19.69 9.07 0.13
C PRO A 227 -18.17 9.22 0.05
N LEU A 228 -17.68 9.32 -1.19
CA LEU A 228 -16.29 9.63 -1.52
C LEU A 228 -16.24 10.87 -2.41
N TRP A 229 -15.64 11.94 -1.93
CA TRP A 229 -15.39 13.14 -2.71
C TRP A 229 -14.00 13.13 -3.29
N LEU A 230 -13.90 13.06 -4.60
CA LEU A 230 -12.66 13.23 -5.36
C LEU A 230 -12.42 14.71 -5.68
N ASN A 231 -11.18 15.08 -6.03
CA ASN A 231 -10.79 16.49 -6.24
C ASN A 231 -11.13 17.38 -5.04
N ALA A 232 -10.96 16.84 -3.85
CA ALA A 232 -11.34 17.49 -2.60
C ALA A 232 -10.16 17.50 -1.60
N PRO A 233 -9.07 18.25 -1.90
CA PRO A 233 -7.91 18.35 -1.02
C PRO A 233 -8.29 19.01 0.31
N MET A 234 -7.89 18.37 1.42
CA MET A 234 -7.90 19.00 2.73
C MET A 234 -6.78 20.04 2.79
N THR A 235 -7.13 21.26 3.17
CA THR A 235 -6.18 22.38 3.26
C THR A 235 -5.83 22.75 4.70
N GLU A 236 -6.74 22.48 5.65
CA GLU A 236 -6.57 22.85 7.06
C GLU A 236 -7.39 21.94 7.97
N LEU A 237 -6.87 21.63 9.16
CA LEU A 237 -7.65 21.07 10.27
C LEU A 237 -8.23 22.23 11.10
N LEU A 238 -9.51 22.13 11.47
CA LEU A 238 -10.21 23.10 12.28
C LEU A 238 -10.19 22.67 13.75
N THR A 239 -9.82 23.60 14.62
CA THR A 239 -9.80 23.37 16.07
C THR A 239 -10.82 24.28 16.78
N ASP A 240 -11.30 23.80 17.93
CA ASP A 240 -12.07 24.61 18.87
C ASP A 240 -11.16 25.51 19.74
N VAL A 241 -11.76 26.16 20.69
CA VAL A 241 -11.04 27.08 21.61
C VAL A 241 -10.08 26.35 22.58
N ASP A 242 -10.31 25.05 22.78
CA ASP A 242 -9.51 24.20 23.65
C ASP A 242 -8.40 23.44 22.84
N GLY A 243 -8.34 23.68 21.53
CA GLY A 243 -7.36 23.04 20.64
C GLY A 243 -7.78 21.67 20.10
N ASN A 244 -8.98 21.20 20.39
CA ASN A 244 -9.47 19.92 19.85
C ASN A 244 -9.83 20.07 18.39
N VAL A 245 -9.47 19.05 17.58
CA VAL A 245 -9.85 19.00 16.17
C VAL A 245 -11.35 18.71 16.05
N VAL A 246 -12.08 19.64 15.41
CA VAL A 246 -13.54 19.59 15.24
C VAL A 246 -13.96 19.43 13.77
N GLY A 247 -13.02 19.36 12.85
CA GLY A 247 -13.29 19.23 11.43
C GLY A 247 -12.12 19.64 10.56
N ALA A 248 -12.41 19.93 9.30
CA ALA A 248 -11.40 20.37 8.34
C ALA A 248 -11.99 21.36 7.32
N VAL A 249 -11.11 22.10 6.65
CA VAL A 249 -11.42 22.81 5.41
C VAL A 249 -10.97 21.93 4.24
N VAL A 250 -11.88 21.73 3.31
CA VAL A 250 -11.64 20.98 2.09
C VAL A 250 -11.95 21.89 0.91
N GLU A 251 -11.11 21.91 -0.10
CA GLU A 251 -11.43 22.59 -1.34
C GLU A 251 -12.35 21.70 -2.18
N ARG A 252 -13.53 22.19 -2.50
CA ARG A 252 -14.49 21.47 -3.34
C ARG A 252 -15.04 22.39 -4.42
N GLU A 253 -14.95 21.96 -5.67
CA GLU A 253 -15.42 22.76 -6.83
C GLU A 253 -14.84 24.20 -6.86
N GLY A 254 -13.57 24.31 -6.45
CA GLY A 254 -12.87 25.60 -6.39
C GLY A 254 -13.30 26.52 -5.24
N ARG A 255 -13.99 25.97 -4.22
CA ARG A 255 -14.43 26.72 -3.03
C ARG A 255 -14.01 26.02 -1.75
N PRO A 256 -13.53 26.76 -0.74
CA PRO A 256 -13.29 26.22 0.58
C PRO A 256 -14.63 25.80 1.21
N THR A 257 -14.73 24.53 1.59
CA THR A 257 -15.89 23.92 2.27
C THR A 257 -15.48 23.51 3.67
N ARG A 258 -16.14 24.04 4.67
CA ARG A 258 -15.89 23.76 6.09
C ARG A 258 -16.71 22.56 6.52
N ILE A 259 -16.04 21.46 6.84
CA ILE A 259 -16.69 20.21 7.26
C ILE A 259 -16.49 20.04 8.75
N ARG A 260 -17.59 19.92 9.50
CA ARG A 260 -17.58 19.51 10.90
C ARG A 260 -17.48 18.00 11.00
N ALA A 261 -16.58 17.51 11.84
CA ALA A 261 -16.45 16.12 12.21
C ALA A 261 -16.73 15.97 13.71
N ARG A 262 -17.93 15.53 14.05
CA ARG A 262 -18.43 15.49 15.45
C ARG A 262 -17.63 14.54 16.35
N ARG A 263 -17.06 13.50 15.76
CA ARG A 263 -16.25 12.48 16.47
C ARG A 263 -14.76 12.62 16.19
N GLY A 264 -14.39 13.13 15.02
CA GLY A 264 -12.99 13.36 14.70
C GLY A 264 -12.66 13.23 13.22
N VAL A 265 -11.38 13.49 12.91
CA VAL A 265 -10.79 13.40 11.57
C VAL A 265 -9.77 12.28 11.55
N VAL A 266 -9.89 11.36 10.60
CA VAL A 266 -8.88 10.31 10.34
C VAL A 266 -7.95 10.78 9.23
N LEU A 267 -6.69 10.99 9.52
CA LEU A 267 -5.67 11.33 8.54
C LEU A 267 -5.08 10.04 7.94
N ALA A 268 -5.48 9.70 6.72
CA ALA A 268 -5.05 8.51 5.97
C ALA A 268 -4.49 8.87 4.58
N SER A 269 -3.88 10.05 4.46
CA SER A 269 -3.45 10.68 3.21
C SER A 269 -2.08 10.21 2.68
N GLY A 270 -1.51 9.17 3.28
CA GLY A 270 -0.20 8.62 2.91
C GLY A 270 0.98 9.47 3.41
N GLY A 271 2.14 9.26 2.78
CA GLY A 271 3.39 9.92 3.12
C GLY A 271 3.72 11.14 2.28
N PHE A 272 5.02 11.43 2.14
CA PHE A 272 5.56 12.59 1.41
C PHE A 272 6.56 12.21 0.31
N ASP A 273 6.42 11.03 -0.24
CA ASP A 273 7.36 10.41 -1.18
C ASP A 273 7.54 11.18 -2.50
N HIS A 274 6.68 12.13 -2.84
CA HIS A 274 6.83 13.07 -3.95
C HIS A 274 7.12 14.53 -3.53
N ASP A 275 7.21 14.84 -2.24
CA ASP A 275 7.70 16.13 -1.78
C ASP A 275 9.22 16.18 -1.77
N MET A 276 9.81 16.70 -2.83
CA MET A 276 11.26 16.75 -2.98
C MET A 276 11.96 17.70 -1.98
N ALA A 277 11.23 18.64 -1.36
CA ALA A 277 11.80 19.49 -0.33
C ALA A 277 12.02 18.69 0.95
N TRP A 278 10.97 17.97 1.42
CA TRP A 278 11.09 17.09 2.57
C TRP A 278 12.01 15.92 2.32
N ARG A 279 12.00 15.33 1.12
CA ARG A 279 12.93 14.25 0.80
C ARG A 279 14.39 14.67 0.87
N ARG A 280 14.74 15.87 0.44
CA ARG A 280 16.12 16.40 0.59
C ARG A 280 16.49 16.67 2.04
N GLU A 281 15.53 17.07 2.86
CA GLU A 281 15.72 17.30 4.28
C GLU A 281 15.98 16.00 5.05
N TYR A 282 15.13 15.01 4.86
CA TYR A 282 15.17 13.76 5.62
C TYR A 282 15.94 12.63 4.94
N LEU A 283 16.09 12.68 3.61
CA LEU A 283 16.66 11.62 2.77
C LEU A 283 17.64 12.21 1.73
N PRO A 284 18.71 12.88 2.19
CA PRO A 284 19.60 13.68 1.33
C PRO A 284 20.36 12.86 0.28
N GLU A 285 20.48 11.54 0.44
CA GLU A 285 21.12 10.66 -0.54
C GLU A 285 20.33 10.49 -1.83
N LEU A 286 19.05 10.91 -1.84
CA LEU A 286 18.16 10.78 -2.98
C LEU A 286 17.94 12.12 -3.66
N GLU A 287 18.70 12.36 -4.71
CA GLU A 287 18.65 13.62 -5.45
C GLU A 287 17.46 13.74 -6.41
N LYS A 288 16.84 12.60 -6.78
CA LYS A 288 15.79 12.51 -7.80
C LYS A 288 14.47 11.99 -7.24
N ASP A 289 13.39 12.37 -7.88
CA ASP A 289 12.06 11.82 -7.59
C ASP A 289 11.92 10.38 -8.13
N TRP A 290 12.52 9.45 -7.41
CA TRP A 290 12.41 8.03 -7.68
C TRP A 290 11.39 7.39 -6.73
N SER A 291 10.12 7.68 -6.95
CA SER A 291 9.04 7.07 -6.19
C SER A 291 8.11 6.26 -7.09
N PHE A 292 7.58 5.18 -6.54
CA PHE A 292 6.48 4.40 -7.13
C PHE A 292 5.15 4.65 -6.41
N GLY A 293 5.16 5.55 -5.43
CA GLY A 293 3.97 5.95 -4.69
C GLY A 293 2.99 6.78 -5.53
N ASN A 294 1.88 7.13 -4.92
CA ASN A 294 0.93 8.04 -5.54
C ASN A 294 1.57 9.42 -5.75
N PRO A 295 1.59 9.96 -6.99
CA PRO A 295 2.13 11.31 -7.25
C PRO A 295 1.52 12.42 -6.39
N ALA A 296 0.35 12.17 -5.84
CA ALA A 296 -0.31 13.08 -4.92
C ALA A 296 0.20 12.99 -3.46
N SER A 297 1.12 12.08 -3.11
CA SER A 297 1.65 11.92 -1.75
C SER A 297 2.70 13.00 -1.44
N MET A 298 2.22 14.13 -0.91
CA MET A 298 2.99 15.34 -0.66
C MET A 298 3.11 15.69 0.85
N GLY A 299 2.74 14.78 1.75
CA GLY A 299 2.84 15.00 3.20
C GLY A 299 1.75 15.90 3.81
N ASP A 300 0.66 16.13 3.11
CA ASP A 300 -0.37 17.11 3.56
C ASP A 300 -0.96 16.77 4.91
N GLY A 301 -1.31 15.50 5.14
CA GLY A 301 -1.88 15.04 6.42
C GLY A 301 -0.87 15.12 7.57
N ILE A 302 0.40 14.79 7.30
CA ILE A 302 1.47 14.90 8.31
C ILE A 302 1.62 16.35 8.75
N ARG A 303 1.78 17.28 7.79
CA ARG A 303 1.89 18.72 8.09
C ARG A 303 0.66 19.27 8.80
N ALA A 304 -0.52 18.83 8.41
CA ALA A 304 -1.75 19.26 9.07
C ALA A 304 -1.81 18.75 10.52
N GLY A 305 -1.39 17.52 10.75
CA GLY A 305 -1.29 16.95 12.10
C GLY A 305 -0.28 17.69 12.97
N GLU A 306 0.92 17.96 12.48
CA GLU A 306 1.95 18.72 13.20
C GLU A 306 1.45 20.10 13.63
N LYS A 307 0.72 20.81 12.78
CA LYS A 307 0.15 22.13 13.09
C LYS A 307 -0.81 22.12 14.27
N VAL A 308 -1.44 21.00 14.56
CA VAL A 308 -2.37 20.82 15.70
C VAL A 308 -1.73 20.00 16.84
N GLY A 309 -0.41 19.80 16.80
CA GLY A 309 0.36 19.21 17.89
C GLY A 309 0.56 17.70 17.81
N ALA A 310 0.31 17.06 16.66
CA ALA A 310 0.65 15.66 16.48
C ALA A 310 2.18 15.46 16.47
N SER A 311 2.63 14.36 17.08
CA SER A 311 4.03 13.93 17.00
C SER A 311 4.31 13.18 15.71
N THR A 312 5.51 13.38 15.16
CA THR A 312 6.05 12.63 14.03
C THR A 312 7.30 11.87 14.43
N ASP A 313 7.57 10.76 13.77
CA ASP A 313 8.73 9.93 13.99
C ASP A 313 9.13 9.23 12.69
N LEU A 314 10.40 8.79 12.58
CA LEU A 314 10.95 8.05 11.45
C LEU A 314 10.74 8.72 10.08
N LEU A 315 10.81 10.06 10.02
CA LEU A 315 10.67 10.82 8.78
C LEU A 315 11.84 10.58 7.81
N ASP A 316 12.96 10.08 8.31
CA ASP A 316 14.13 9.65 7.54
C ASP A 316 14.02 8.20 7.01
N GLU A 317 12.86 7.54 7.21
CA GLU A 317 12.62 6.18 6.75
C GLU A 317 11.55 6.13 5.67
N ALA A 318 11.63 5.15 4.78
CA ALA A 318 10.65 4.90 3.75
C ALA A 318 10.59 3.40 3.42
N TRP A 319 9.58 2.99 2.67
CA TRP A 319 9.51 1.62 2.17
C TRP A 319 10.42 1.45 0.95
N TRP A 320 11.71 1.26 1.24
CA TRP A 320 12.77 1.18 0.24
C TRP A 320 12.74 -0.12 -0.54
N PHE A 321 13.00 -0.04 -1.85
CA PHE A 321 13.27 -1.20 -2.68
C PHE A 321 14.11 -0.83 -3.91
N PRO A 322 14.92 -1.78 -4.45
CA PRO A 322 15.70 -1.54 -5.65
C PRO A 322 14.80 -1.46 -6.89
N ALA A 323 15.12 -0.53 -7.76
CA ALA A 323 14.47 -0.34 -9.04
C ALA A 323 15.49 -0.23 -10.17
N MET A 324 15.14 -0.70 -11.36
CA MET A 324 15.89 -0.44 -12.57
C MET A 324 15.46 0.90 -13.14
N CYS A 325 16.43 1.75 -13.43
CA CYS A 325 16.22 2.99 -14.15
C CYS A 325 16.64 2.80 -15.61
N TRP A 326 15.70 2.87 -16.52
CA TRP A 326 15.95 2.79 -17.95
C TRP A 326 16.60 4.08 -18.47
N PRO A 327 17.30 4.04 -19.63
CA PRO A 327 17.92 5.25 -20.22
C PRO A 327 16.93 6.40 -20.48
N ASP A 328 15.66 6.11 -20.67
CA ASP A 328 14.59 7.10 -20.85
C ASP A 328 14.03 7.63 -19.51
N GLY A 329 14.59 7.23 -18.38
CA GLY A 329 14.18 7.65 -17.03
C GLY A 329 13.02 6.85 -16.43
N ARG A 330 12.45 5.90 -17.16
CA ARG A 330 11.40 5.04 -16.60
C ARG A 330 11.98 4.14 -15.50
N LEU A 331 11.20 3.95 -14.46
CA LEU A 331 11.54 3.05 -13.36
C LEU A 331 10.79 1.72 -13.53
N GLN A 332 11.44 0.64 -13.14
CA GLN A 332 10.86 -0.69 -13.07
C GLN A 332 11.26 -1.37 -11.77
N PHE A 333 10.29 -1.99 -11.10
CA PHE A 333 10.56 -2.81 -9.91
C PHE A 333 11.56 -3.93 -10.21
N MET A 334 12.53 -4.12 -9.31
CA MET A 334 13.54 -5.17 -9.36
C MET A 334 13.41 -6.11 -8.14
N LEU A 335 12.19 -6.56 -7.85
CA LEU A 335 11.95 -7.38 -6.66
C LEU A 335 12.33 -8.85 -6.87
N ASN A 336 11.86 -9.46 -7.97
CA ASN A 336 12.11 -10.87 -8.27
C ASN A 336 13.32 -11.06 -9.19
N GLU A 337 13.53 -10.14 -10.10
CA GLU A 337 14.55 -10.22 -11.15
C GLU A 337 15.94 -10.33 -10.55
N ARG A 338 16.24 -9.55 -9.50
CA ARG A 338 17.53 -9.58 -8.80
C ARG A 338 17.85 -10.92 -8.12
N MET A 339 16.82 -11.72 -7.81
CA MET A 339 16.97 -13.03 -7.15
C MET A 339 17.09 -14.20 -8.12
N MET A 340 17.12 -13.94 -9.43
CA MET A 340 17.22 -15.00 -10.43
C MET A 340 18.62 -15.64 -10.37
N PRO A 341 18.72 -16.96 -10.62
CA PRO A 341 20.01 -17.63 -10.64
C PRO A 341 20.97 -17.08 -11.70
N SER A 342 22.27 -17.17 -11.44
CA SER A 342 23.36 -16.79 -12.35
C SER A 342 23.51 -15.30 -12.60
N GLN A 343 23.09 -14.49 -11.63
CA GLN A 343 23.33 -13.04 -11.64
C GLN A 343 23.68 -12.55 -10.25
N PHE A 344 24.34 -11.41 -10.18
CA PHE A 344 24.69 -10.75 -8.93
C PHE A 344 24.80 -9.23 -9.13
N VAL A 345 24.73 -8.50 -8.02
CA VAL A 345 24.77 -7.03 -8.06
C VAL A 345 26.11 -6.53 -7.56
N VAL A 346 26.69 -5.57 -8.30
CA VAL A 346 27.95 -4.92 -7.95
C VAL A 346 27.79 -3.41 -7.82
N ASN A 347 28.63 -2.83 -6.96
CA ASN A 347 28.77 -1.38 -6.82
C ASN A 347 29.68 -0.78 -7.90
N GLY A 348 29.93 0.54 -7.86
CA GLY A 348 30.78 1.26 -8.80
C GLY A 348 32.24 0.82 -8.84
N ALA A 349 32.73 0.08 -7.85
CA ALA A 349 34.05 -0.55 -7.85
C ALA A 349 34.04 -2.01 -8.37
N GLY A 350 32.90 -2.49 -8.91
CA GLY A 350 32.74 -3.87 -9.38
C GLY A 350 32.70 -4.92 -8.26
N LYS A 351 32.42 -4.51 -7.03
CA LYS A 351 32.37 -5.42 -5.88
C LYS A 351 30.91 -5.73 -5.51
N ARG A 352 30.63 -7.03 -5.32
CA ARG A 352 29.39 -7.49 -4.71
C ARG A 352 29.32 -6.99 -3.27
N PHE A 353 28.18 -6.47 -2.84
CA PHE A 353 28.06 -5.81 -1.52
C PHE A 353 26.90 -6.35 -0.67
N ILE A 354 26.00 -7.14 -1.24
CA ILE A 354 24.87 -7.73 -0.52
C ILE A 354 24.43 -9.05 -1.16
N ASN A 355 23.66 -9.85 -0.43
CA ASN A 355 22.94 -10.98 -1.00
C ASN A 355 21.73 -10.47 -1.80
N GLU A 356 21.64 -10.82 -3.07
CA GLU A 356 20.56 -10.41 -3.98
C GLU A 356 19.19 -10.91 -3.55
N ALA A 357 19.12 -12.01 -2.78
CA ALA A 357 17.89 -12.55 -2.23
C ALA A 357 17.48 -11.93 -0.87
N ALA A 358 18.30 -11.02 -0.30
CA ALA A 358 17.92 -10.31 0.92
C ALA A 358 16.58 -9.59 0.77
N PRO A 359 15.84 -9.34 1.85
CA PRO A 359 14.68 -8.47 1.83
C PRO A 359 14.96 -7.15 1.11
N TYR A 360 14.02 -6.66 0.35
CA TYR A 360 14.27 -5.47 -0.49
C TYR A 360 14.58 -4.21 0.33
N MET A 361 14.08 -4.10 1.57
CA MET A 361 14.45 -3.04 2.50
C MET A 361 15.93 -3.09 2.83
N ASP A 362 16.47 -4.26 3.24
CA ASP A 362 17.90 -4.44 3.55
C ASP A 362 18.76 -4.15 2.34
N PHE A 363 18.30 -4.58 1.15
CA PHE A 363 19.00 -4.32 -0.09
C PHE A 363 19.14 -2.81 -0.35
N ALA A 364 18.06 -2.07 -0.19
CA ALA A 364 18.05 -0.62 -0.39
C ALA A 364 18.83 0.11 0.70
N HIS A 365 18.71 -0.29 1.96
CA HIS A 365 19.55 0.22 3.05
C HIS A 365 21.05 0.00 2.80
N ALA A 366 21.43 -1.18 2.28
CA ALA A 366 22.83 -1.43 1.90
C ALA A 366 23.31 -0.52 0.75
N MET A 367 22.44 -0.21 -0.23
CA MET A 367 22.75 0.76 -1.27
C MET A 367 22.97 2.17 -0.69
N ILE A 368 22.05 2.63 0.18
CA ILE A 368 22.12 3.96 0.81
C ILE A 368 23.36 4.07 1.71
N ALA A 369 23.58 3.09 2.58
CA ALA A 369 24.76 3.06 3.46
C ALA A 369 26.06 2.97 2.66
N GLY A 370 26.09 2.16 1.60
CA GLY A 370 27.23 2.06 0.72
C GLY A 370 27.56 3.37 0.01
N GLN A 371 26.54 4.12 -0.41
CA GLN A 371 26.74 5.43 -1.06
C GLN A 371 27.50 6.41 -0.16
N ARG A 372 27.29 6.35 1.16
CA ARG A 372 27.99 7.18 2.15
C ARG A 372 29.51 6.86 2.26
N THR A 373 29.97 5.73 1.72
CA THR A 373 31.39 5.34 1.75
C THR A 373 32.23 6.01 0.66
N GLY A 374 31.62 6.79 -0.23
CA GLY A 374 32.28 7.41 -1.38
C GLY A 374 32.45 6.49 -2.59
N VAL A 375 31.99 5.23 -2.52
CA VAL A 375 31.88 4.33 -3.66
C VAL A 375 30.43 4.32 -4.14
N ALA A 376 30.22 4.53 -5.44
CA ALA A 376 28.85 4.53 -5.99
C ALA A 376 28.14 3.19 -5.76
N HIS A 377 27.01 3.23 -5.04
CA HIS A 377 26.07 2.14 -4.86
C HIS A 377 24.70 2.50 -5.44
N ILE A 378 24.49 3.78 -5.76
CA ILE A 378 23.36 4.34 -6.47
C ILE A 378 23.89 5.17 -7.63
N PRO A 379 23.88 4.62 -8.89
CA PRO A 379 23.41 3.29 -9.26
C PRO A 379 24.33 2.15 -8.86
N CYS A 380 23.78 0.93 -8.80
CA CYS A 380 24.51 -0.33 -8.84
C CYS A 380 24.16 -1.09 -10.12
N TRP A 381 24.87 -2.16 -10.42
CA TRP A 381 24.72 -2.90 -11.68
C TRP A 381 24.39 -4.36 -11.41
N LEU A 382 23.40 -4.87 -12.12
CA LEU A 382 23.09 -6.29 -12.19
C LEU A 382 23.93 -6.91 -13.32
N VAL A 383 24.70 -7.94 -12.99
CA VAL A 383 25.63 -8.63 -13.89
C VAL A 383 25.20 -10.06 -14.10
#